data_acb55b3432f7eb93a57f0a632ea79fc8
#
_entry.id   acb55b3432f7eb93a57f0a632ea79fc8
#
_cell.length_a   1.000
_cell.length_b   1.000
_cell.length_c   1.000
_cell.angle_alpha   90.00
_cell.angle_beta   90.00
_cell.angle_gamma   90.00
#
_symmetry.space_group_name_H-M   'P 1'
#
loop_
_entity.id
_entity.type
_entity.pdbx_description
1 polymer ?
#
loop_
_entity_poly.entity_id
_entity_poly.type
_entity_poly.pdbx_seq_one_letter_code
_entity_poly.pdbx_strand_id
1 'polypeptide(L)'
;LPKHPAEPLGGSDAEWEQFNADLDVYLDAWETYQDETASLRDTPELTAALADYTGTSVALALAGEGNRVYSPVSLWFALAMLSETTDGETQQQILDALGASDVNQLREWADILWHTLYLDDGTAATLLGTSIWLSEKLDFHQDTLERLAEYYYAGSFRVPMGTGEADSAITEWVSEQTKGLIGSDGKVLTTRAETLAVLASTLYFQARWSDEFDPSLTAEDVFTAADGSETTVDFMHKTQTAGFHRQNGYQAASLGTTGGTMTFVLPDEGVTPAELLADPDFLTELTDSESKIYGEVQWSVPKFDVSSDLDLIPALTGMGITDVLYRGTADFTPLVDLTPVWLEEARQIARVKVDEEGVEAAAVTLLAADASEAIVEDPAICVMDLDRPFLFVIRDGDAVLFVGVVEQV
;
A
#
# COMPACT_ATOMS: atom_id res chain seq x y z
N LEU A 1 -17.68 -9.42 -3.97
CA LEU A 1 -17.62 -8.02 -4.45
C LEU A 1 -18.50 -7.84 -5.67
N PRO A 2 -19.33 -6.77 -5.72
CA PRO A 2 -20.02 -6.39 -6.94
C PRO A 2 -18.99 -6.03 -8.03
N LYS A 3 -19.25 -6.43 -9.27
CA LYS A 3 -18.39 -6.06 -10.40
C LYS A 3 -19.02 -4.95 -11.20
N HIS A 4 -18.27 -3.89 -11.45
CA HIS A 4 -18.71 -2.79 -12.30
C HIS A 4 -18.97 -3.30 -13.73
N PRO A 5 -20.13 -2.97 -14.35
CA PRO A 5 -20.38 -3.37 -15.73
C PRO A 5 -19.45 -2.67 -16.70
N ALA A 6 -19.04 -3.39 -17.75
CA ALA A 6 -18.20 -2.82 -18.79
C ALA A 6 -18.96 -1.81 -19.64
N GLU A 7 -18.39 -0.63 -19.84
CA GLU A 7 -18.97 0.43 -20.66
C GLU A 7 -18.98 0.05 -22.15
N PRO A 8 -20.08 0.28 -22.90
CA PRO A 8 -20.13 -0.06 -24.30
C PRO A 8 -19.33 0.93 -25.16
N LEU A 9 -18.18 0.48 -25.70
CA LEU A 9 -17.35 1.28 -26.60
C LEU A 9 -18.06 1.55 -27.93
N GLY A 10 -18.65 2.75 -28.07
CA GLY A 10 -19.40 3.16 -29.26
C GLY A 10 -20.72 2.41 -29.46
N GLY A 11 -21.35 1.95 -28.38
CA GLY A 11 -22.54 1.11 -28.38
C GLY A 11 -23.79 1.77 -28.93
N SER A 12 -24.77 0.93 -29.32
CA SER A 12 -26.13 1.34 -29.68
C SER A 12 -26.93 1.81 -28.46
N ASP A 13 -28.05 2.51 -28.69
CA ASP A 13 -28.95 2.93 -27.60
C ASP A 13 -29.38 1.77 -26.69
N ALA A 14 -29.58 0.58 -27.24
CA ALA A 14 -29.95 -0.62 -26.47
C ALA A 14 -28.79 -1.15 -25.58
N GLU A 15 -27.54 -1.02 -26.02
CA GLU A 15 -26.38 -1.40 -25.21
C GLU A 15 -26.15 -0.41 -24.08
N TRP A 16 -26.40 0.89 -24.31
CA TRP A 16 -26.39 1.91 -23.26
C TRP A 16 -27.54 1.75 -22.26
N GLU A 17 -28.77 1.38 -22.71
CA GLU A 17 -29.88 1.06 -21.81
C GLU A 17 -29.55 -0.16 -20.92
N GLN A 18 -28.92 -1.20 -21.48
CA GLN A 18 -28.49 -2.37 -20.71
C GLN A 18 -27.39 -2.00 -19.71
N PHE A 19 -26.37 -1.27 -20.14
CA PHE A 19 -25.31 -0.78 -19.25
C PHE A 19 -25.86 0.01 -18.05
N ASN A 20 -26.79 0.95 -18.30
CA ASN A 20 -27.39 1.73 -17.22
C ASN A 20 -28.18 0.85 -16.24
N ALA A 21 -28.89 -0.17 -16.74
CA ALA A 21 -29.61 -1.11 -15.89
C ALA A 21 -28.66 -1.98 -15.04
N ASP A 22 -27.56 -2.42 -15.62
CA ASP A 22 -26.53 -3.18 -14.92
C ASP A 22 -25.76 -2.31 -13.92
N LEU A 23 -25.56 -1.02 -14.24
CA LEU A 23 -24.94 -0.03 -13.36
C LEU A 23 -25.82 0.24 -12.12
N ASP A 24 -27.15 0.36 -12.27
CA ASP A 24 -28.07 0.51 -11.14
C ASP A 24 -27.98 -0.70 -10.19
N VAL A 25 -27.93 -1.92 -10.74
CA VAL A 25 -27.76 -3.14 -9.93
C VAL A 25 -26.40 -3.17 -9.22
N TYR A 26 -25.35 -2.73 -9.90
CA TYR A 26 -24.03 -2.61 -9.29
C TYR A 26 -24.01 -1.60 -8.14
N LEU A 27 -24.62 -0.41 -8.32
CA LEU A 27 -24.65 0.62 -7.30
C LEU A 27 -25.40 0.16 -6.04
N ASP A 28 -26.57 -0.50 -6.20
CA ASP A 28 -27.32 -1.07 -5.08
C ASP A 28 -26.52 -2.14 -4.33
N ALA A 29 -25.81 -3.01 -5.07
CA ALA A 29 -24.97 -4.04 -4.48
C ALA A 29 -23.72 -3.45 -3.81
N TRP A 30 -23.16 -2.37 -4.37
CA TRP A 30 -22.04 -1.64 -3.80
C TRP A 30 -22.41 -0.92 -2.50
N GLU A 31 -23.58 -0.26 -2.45
CA GLU A 31 -24.12 0.36 -1.23
C GLU A 31 -24.27 -0.68 -0.11
N THR A 32 -24.84 -1.85 -0.44
CA THR A 32 -24.98 -2.96 0.50
C THR A 32 -23.61 -3.43 1.03
N TYR A 33 -22.64 -3.59 0.14
CA TYR A 33 -21.28 -3.98 0.51
C TYR A 33 -20.59 -2.93 1.39
N GLN A 34 -20.76 -1.64 1.08
CA GLN A 34 -20.21 -0.56 1.90
C GLN A 34 -20.85 -0.53 3.30
N ASP A 35 -22.16 -0.74 3.42
CA ASP A 35 -22.85 -0.80 4.72
C ASP A 35 -22.35 -2.00 5.56
N GLU A 36 -22.16 -3.16 4.94
CA GLU A 36 -21.61 -4.35 5.59
C GLU A 36 -20.16 -4.13 6.07
N THR A 37 -19.32 -3.51 5.25
CA THR A 37 -17.91 -3.25 5.58
C THR A 37 -17.73 -2.05 6.50
N ALA A 38 -18.63 -1.07 6.50
CA ALA A 38 -18.55 0.10 7.38
C ALA A 38 -18.55 -0.29 8.87
N SER A 39 -19.35 -1.29 9.24
CA SER A 39 -19.37 -1.79 10.63
C SER A 39 -18.07 -2.49 11.04
N LEU A 40 -17.36 -3.08 10.08
CA LEU A 40 -16.04 -3.71 10.31
C LEU A 40 -14.95 -2.65 10.45
N ARG A 41 -15.04 -1.54 9.70
CA ARG A 41 -14.11 -0.41 9.78
C ARG A 41 -14.20 0.35 11.10
N ASP A 42 -15.34 0.32 11.80
CA ASP A 42 -15.52 0.94 13.13
C ASP A 42 -14.94 0.05 14.23
N THR A 43 -13.63 -0.17 14.19
CA THR A 43 -12.86 -0.92 15.19
C THR A 43 -11.75 -0.02 15.77
N PRO A 44 -12.05 0.83 16.78
CA PRO A 44 -11.11 1.83 17.28
C PRO A 44 -9.77 1.27 17.77
N GLU A 45 -9.77 0.05 18.33
CA GLU A 45 -8.55 -0.60 18.79
C GLU A 45 -7.63 -0.96 17.60
N LEU A 46 -8.18 -1.50 16.51
CA LEU A 46 -7.43 -1.78 15.29
C LEU A 46 -6.91 -0.48 14.66
N THR A 47 -7.78 0.54 14.54
CA THR A 47 -7.39 1.84 13.96
C THR A 47 -6.21 2.45 14.73
N ALA A 48 -6.26 2.45 16.07
CA ALA A 48 -5.18 2.98 16.89
C ALA A 48 -3.88 2.16 16.74
N ALA A 49 -3.97 0.82 16.84
CA ALA A 49 -2.81 -0.06 16.68
C ALA A 49 -2.19 0.05 15.28
N LEU A 50 -3.02 0.14 14.24
CA LEU A 50 -2.56 0.29 12.86
C LEU A 50 -1.88 1.66 12.63
N ALA A 51 -2.37 2.73 13.26
CA ALA A 51 -1.76 4.05 13.18
C ALA A 51 -0.37 4.07 13.84
N ASP A 52 -0.24 3.55 15.06
CA ASP A 52 1.04 3.45 15.79
C ASP A 52 2.06 2.59 15.04
N TYR A 53 1.63 1.40 14.59
CA TYR A 53 2.45 0.52 13.77
C TYR A 53 2.90 1.21 12.48
N THR A 54 1.98 1.86 11.77
CA THR A 54 2.26 2.52 10.48
C THR A 54 3.26 3.65 10.68
N GLY A 55 3.05 4.54 11.64
CA GLY A 55 3.98 5.64 11.94
C GLY A 55 5.39 5.13 12.21
N THR A 56 5.51 4.12 13.09
CA THR A 56 6.81 3.53 13.45
C THR A 56 7.46 2.80 12.26
N SER A 57 6.73 1.94 11.57
CA SER A 57 7.28 1.11 10.49
C SER A 57 7.67 1.93 9.27
N VAL A 58 6.90 2.97 8.92
CA VAL A 58 7.19 3.88 7.80
C VAL A 58 8.48 4.65 8.06
N ALA A 59 8.63 5.25 9.26
CA ALA A 59 9.83 5.98 9.63
C ALA A 59 11.10 5.11 9.54
N LEU A 60 11.00 3.85 9.96
CA LEU A 60 12.12 2.90 9.93
C LEU A 60 12.40 2.33 8.54
N ALA A 61 11.36 1.95 7.80
CA ALA A 61 11.50 1.30 6.48
C ALA A 61 11.95 2.29 5.40
N LEU A 62 11.50 3.55 5.48
CA LEU A 62 11.85 4.61 4.53
C LEU A 62 13.06 5.45 4.97
N ALA A 63 13.78 5.04 6.01
CA ALA A 63 15.05 5.66 6.36
C ALA A 63 16.09 5.44 5.26
N GLY A 64 16.83 6.50 4.87
CA GLY A 64 17.88 6.43 3.84
C GLY A 64 17.71 7.48 2.75
N GLU A 65 18.33 7.26 1.58
CA GLU A 65 18.36 8.16 0.44
C GLU A 65 17.78 7.48 -0.81
N GLY A 66 17.40 8.26 -1.81
CA GLY A 66 16.86 7.82 -3.10
C GLY A 66 15.35 7.55 -3.06
N ASN A 67 14.81 7.14 -4.19
CA ASN A 67 13.40 6.77 -4.30
C ASN A 67 13.10 5.53 -3.47
N ARG A 68 12.07 5.60 -2.64
CA ARG A 68 11.64 4.49 -1.78
C ARG A 68 10.12 4.42 -1.75
N VAL A 69 9.60 3.20 -1.84
CA VAL A 69 8.18 2.90 -1.70
C VAL A 69 8.03 1.79 -0.69
N TYR A 70 7.12 1.95 0.23
CA TYR A 70 6.85 0.99 1.30
C TYR A 70 5.35 0.80 1.47
N SER A 71 4.92 -0.45 1.68
CA SER A 71 3.55 -0.81 2.02
C SER A 71 3.47 -1.32 3.46
N PRO A 72 2.97 -0.51 4.41
CA PRO A 72 2.80 -0.96 5.79
C PRO A 72 1.80 -2.10 5.92
N VAL A 73 0.69 -2.09 5.18
CA VAL A 73 -0.31 -3.17 5.20
C VAL A 73 0.29 -4.51 4.74
N SER A 74 1.11 -4.52 3.68
CA SER A 74 1.77 -5.75 3.21
C SER A 74 2.72 -6.33 4.28
N LEU A 75 3.53 -5.49 4.94
CA LEU A 75 4.39 -5.96 6.04
C LEU A 75 3.56 -6.39 7.25
N TRP A 76 2.45 -5.68 7.57
CA TRP A 76 1.56 -6.08 8.65
C TRP A 76 1.05 -7.52 8.48
N PHE A 77 0.55 -7.88 7.28
CA PHE A 77 0.11 -9.24 6.98
C PHE A 77 1.26 -10.26 7.06
N ALA A 78 2.45 -9.92 6.58
CA ALA A 78 3.62 -10.78 6.67
C ALA A 78 4.00 -11.07 8.14
N LEU A 79 3.97 -10.04 9.01
CA LEU A 79 4.25 -10.17 10.44
C LEU A 79 3.13 -10.94 11.16
N ALA A 80 1.87 -10.69 10.83
CA ALA A 80 0.75 -11.43 11.39
C ALA A 80 0.83 -12.93 11.04
N MET A 81 1.19 -13.28 9.81
CA MET A 81 1.48 -14.68 9.44
C MET A 81 2.71 -15.23 10.16
N LEU A 82 3.76 -14.42 10.34
CA LEU A 82 4.98 -14.83 11.05
C LEU A 82 4.66 -15.19 12.52
N SER A 83 3.75 -14.45 13.16
CA SER A 83 3.32 -14.74 14.54
C SER A 83 2.70 -16.13 14.69
N GLU A 84 1.96 -16.63 13.68
CA GLU A 84 1.40 -17.98 13.67
C GLU A 84 2.46 -19.09 13.56
N THR A 85 3.61 -18.76 13.04
CA THR A 85 4.72 -19.70 12.84
C THR A 85 5.71 -19.72 14.02
N THR A 86 5.53 -18.83 15.00
CA THR A 86 6.44 -18.60 16.12
C THR A 86 5.73 -18.78 17.48
N ASP A 87 6.49 -18.94 18.56
CA ASP A 87 5.98 -19.07 19.93
C ASP A 87 6.85 -18.27 20.92
N GLY A 88 6.37 -18.19 22.17
CA GLY A 88 7.07 -17.56 23.28
C GLY A 88 7.42 -16.10 23.05
N GLU A 89 8.64 -15.70 23.43
CA GLU A 89 9.12 -14.32 23.31
C GLU A 89 9.22 -13.87 21.85
N THR A 90 9.55 -14.79 20.93
CA THR A 90 9.59 -14.51 19.48
C THR A 90 8.23 -14.06 18.96
N GLN A 91 7.16 -14.73 19.34
CA GLN A 91 5.78 -14.35 19.00
C GLN A 91 5.39 -13.05 19.70
N GLN A 92 5.71 -12.90 21.00
CA GLN A 92 5.32 -11.73 21.78
C GLN A 92 5.87 -10.43 21.21
N GLN A 93 7.13 -10.41 20.76
CA GLN A 93 7.72 -9.22 20.11
C GLN A 93 6.96 -8.81 18.85
N ILE A 94 6.43 -9.76 18.10
CA ILE A 94 5.61 -9.46 16.91
C ILE A 94 4.25 -8.92 17.34
N LEU A 95 3.61 -9.51 18.33
CA LEU A 95 2.33 -9.04 18.87
C LEU A 95 2.46 -7.60 19.40
N ASP A 96 3.51 -7.32 20.15
CA ASP A 96 3.80 -5.98 20.71
C ASP A 96 3.99 -4.94 19.60
N ALA A 97 4.74 -5.30 18.54
CA ALA A 97 4.97 -4.42 17.39
C ALA A 97 3.70 -4.12 16.59
N LEU A 98 2.75 -5.07 16.54
CA LEU A 98 1.46 -4.91 15.87
C LEU A 98 0.37 -4.35 16.79
N GLY A 99 0.67 -4.14 18.10
CA GLY A 99 -0.25 -3.61 19.10
C GLY A 99 -1.36 -4.60 19.49
N ALA A 100 -1.18 -5.89 19.24
CA ALA A 100 -2.16 -6.92 19.54
C ALA A 100 -1.91 -7.59 20.90
N SER A 101 -2.98 -7.87 21.64
CA SER A 101 -2.89 -8.55 22.95
C SER A 101 -2.57 -10.03 22.84
N ASP A 102 -2.99 -10.68 21.77
CA ASP A 102 -2.74 -12.08 21.47
C ASP A 102 -2.98 -12.40 19.98
N VAL A 103 -2.66 -13.64 19.60
CA VAL A 103 -2.79 -14.08 18.19
C VAL A 103 -4.25 -14.15 17.70
N ASN A 104 -5.23 -14.33 18.59
CA ASN A 104 -6.63 -14.37 18.18
C ASN A 104 -7.11 -12.98 17.78
N GLN A 105 -6.66 -11.94 18.48
CA GLN A 105 -6.92 -10.56 18.09
C GLN A 105 -6.29 -10.24 16.72
N LEU A 106 -5.07 -10.73 16.44
CA LEU A 106 -4.48 -10.58 15.10
C LEU A 106 -5.30 -11.26 14.00
N ARG A 107 -5.86 -12.45 14.27
CA ARG A 107 -6.74 -13.16 13.33
C ARG A 107 -8.00 -12.36 13.03
N GLU A 108 -8.65 -11.81 14.06
CA GLU A 108 -9.82 -10.96 13.90
C GLU A 108 -9.48 -9.70 13.10
N TRP A 109 -8.35 -9.06 13.39
CA TRP A 109 -7.89 -7.88 12.67
C TRP A 109 -7.49 -8.17 11.22
N ALA A 110 -6.88 -9.33 10.96
CA ALA A 110 -6.54 -9.76 9.61
C ALA A 110 -7.80 -9.97 8.76
N ASP A 111 -8.84 -10.59 9.32
CA ASP A 111 -10.13 -10.77 8.66
C ASP A 111 -10.81 -9.43 8.35
N ILE A 112 -10.82 -8.51 9.31
CA ILE A 112 -11.34 -7.14 9.11
C ILE A 112 -10.59 -6.43 7.98
N LEU A 113 -9.25 -6.39 8.06
CA LEU A 113 -8.42 -5.71 7.06
C LEU A 113 -8.60 -6.33 5.67
N TRP A 114 -8.65 -7.67 5.59
CA TRP A 114 -8.88 -8.35 4.31
C TRP A 114 -10.20 -7.95 3.68
N HIS A 115 -11.31 -8.04 4.43
CA HIS A 115 -12.64 -7.74 3.92
C HIS A 115 -12.89 -6.27 3.65
N THR A 116 -12.18 -5.36 4.34
CA THR A 116 -12.35 -3.91 4.15
C THR A 116 -11.45 -3.34 3.07
N LEU A 117 -10.30 -3.97 2.79
CA LEU A 117 -9.31 -3.46 1.84
C LEU A 117 -9.34 -4.19 0.48
N TYR A 118 -9.74 -5.49 0.46
CA TYR A 118 -9.75 -6.23 -0.79
C TYR A 118 -10.79 -5.69 -1.76
N LEU A 119 -10.35 -5.22 -2.91
CA LEU A 119 -11.18 -4.64 -3.96
C LEU A 119 -10.73 -5.18 -5.33
N ASP A 120 -11.64 -5.60 -6.16
CA ASP A 120 -11.44 -5.92 -7.58
C ASP A 120 -12.80 -5.81 -8.29
N ASP A 121 -13.25 -4.57 -8.51
CA ASP A 121 -14.58 -4.30 -9.06
C ASP A 121 -14.57 -3.99 -10.57
N GLY A 122 -13.37 -3.93 -11.17
CA GLY A 122 -13.15 -3.62 -12.58
C GLY A 122 -12.86 -2.14 -12.86
N THR A 123 -13.04 -1.25 -11.87
CA THR A 123 -12.66 0.18 -11.93
C THR A 123 -11.45 0.48 -11.07
N ALA A 124 -11.36 -0.22 -9.94
CA ALA A 124 -10.22 -0.19 -9.04
C ALA A 124 -9.86 -1.61 -8.59
N ALA A 125 -8.64 -1.79 -8.14
CA ALA A 125 -8.15 -3.02 -7.57
C ALA A 125 -7.22 -2.74 -6.39
N THR A 126 -7.54 -3.33 -5.24
CA THR A 126 -6.67 -3.46 -4.09
C THR A 126 -6.55 -4.95 -3.80
N LEU A 127 -5.51 -5.59 -4.33
CA LEU A 127 -5.34 -7.04 -4.22
C LEU A 127 -4.32 -7.35 -3.13
N LEU A 128 -4.79 -8.05 -2.11
CA LEU A 128 -3.96 -8.61 -1.06
C LEU A 128 -3.59 -10.04 -1.45
N GLY A 129 -2.32 -10.35 -1.55
CA GLY A 129 -1.83 -11.70 -1.79
C GLY A 129 -0.93 -12.16 -0.65
N THR A 130 -1.20 -13.33 -0.10
CA THR A 130 -0.42 -13.91 1.00
C THR A 130 -0.07 -15.37 0.71
N SER A 131 1.14 -15.78 1.02
CA SER A 131 1.57 -17.17 0.80
C SER A 131 2.71 -17.58 1.73
N ILE A 132 2.82 -18.91 1.94
CA ILE A 132 4.00 -19.53 2.52
C ILE A 132 4.57 -20.57 1.55
N TRP A 133 5.87 -20.46 1.29
CA TRP A 133 6.64 -21.34 0.44
C TRP A 133 7.54 -22.21 1.31
N LEU A 134 7.44 -23.50 1.19
CA LEU A 134 8.00 -24.48 2.10
C LEU A 134 9.01 -25.38 1.39
N SER A 135 10.13 -25.66 2.04
CA SER A 135 11.08 -26.66 1.54
C SER A 135 10.42 -28.04 1.45
N GLU A 136 10.49 -28.70 0.30
CA GLU A 136 10.00 -30.07 0.12
C GLU A 136 10.77 -31.13 0.94
N LYS A 137 11.94 -30.75 1.52
CA LYS A 137 12.80 -31.63 2.30
C LYS A 137 12.36 -31.84 3.73
N LEU A 138 11.38 -31.06 4.23
CA LEU A 138 10.96 -31.04 5.59
C LEU A 138 9.46 -31.30 5.76
N ASP A 139 9.10 -31.83 6.92
CA ASP A 139 7.71 -31.92 7.32
C ASP A 139 7.37 -30.69 8.18
N PHE A 140 6.26 -30.05 7.84
CA PHE A 140 5.74 -28.88 8.54
C PHE A 140 4.42 -29.21 9.20
N HIS A 141 4.10 -28.52 10.31
CA HIS A 141 2.89 -28.74 11.06
C HIS A 141 1.66 -28.30 10.30
N GLN A 142 0.81 -29.25 9.96
CA GLN A 142 -0.38 -29.03 9.15
C GLN A 142 -1.35 -28.02 9.79
N ASP A 143 -1.51 -28.09 11.12
CA ASP A 143 -2.38 -27.18 11.89
C ASP A 143 -1.97 -25.71 11.72
N THR A 144 -0.67 -25.43 11.61
CA THR A 144 -0.18 -24.06 11.34
C THR A 144 -0.50 -23.62 9.92
N LEU A 145 -0.31 -24.50 8.93
CA LEU A 145 -0.66 -24.21 7.54
C LEU A 145 -2.17 -23.98 7.36
N GLU A 146 -3.00 -24.75 8.08
CA GLU A 146 -4.46 -24.57 8.09
C GLU A 146 -4.84 -23.22 8.70
N ARG A 147 -4.22 -22.77 9.80
CA ARG A 147 -4.44 -21.44 10.36
C ARG A 147 -4.03 -20.32 9.42
N LEU A 148 -2.88 -20.46 8.76
CA LEU A 148 -2.45 -19.47 7.74
C LEU A 148 -3.46 -19.35 6.61
N ALA A 149 -4.02 -20.47 6.15
CA ALA A 149 -5.04 -20.47 5.10
C ALA A 149 -6.38 -19.91 5.58
N GLU A 150 -6.81 -20.26 6.82
CA GLU A 150 -8.11 -19.89 7.37
C GLU A 150 -8.18 -18.40 7.74
N TYR A 151 -7.14 -17.85 8.40
CA TYR A 151 -7.19 -16.51 8.98
C TYR A 151 -6.48 -15.45 8.13
N TYR A 152 -5.54 -15.86 7.26
CA TYR A 152 -4.75 -14.93 6.45
C TYR A 152 -4.88 -15.19 4.94
N TYR A 153 -5.77 -16.12 4.56
CA TYR A 153 -6.02 -16.50 3.15
C TYR A 153 -4.75 -16.97 2.41
N ALA A 154 -3.76 -17.46 3.14
CA ALA A 154 -2.44 -17.76 2.62
C ALA A 154 -2.42 -19.06 1.81
N GLY A 155 -1.91 -18.97 0.59
CA GLY A 155 -1.54 -20.13 -0.21
C GLY A 155 -0.31 -20.84 0.38
N SER A 156 -0.33 -22.18 0.45
CA SER A 156 0.83 -22.97 0.91
C SER A 156 1.41 -23.78 -0.24
N PHE A 157 2.70 -23.59 -0.52
CA PHE A 157 3.39 -24.21 -1.64
C PHE A 157 4.65 -24.95 -1.20
N ARG A 158 4.93 -26.11 -1.77
CA ARG A 158 6.19 -26.85 -1.57
C ARG A 158 7.07 -26.74 -2.78
N VAL A 159 8.33 -26.35 -2.58
CA VAL A 159 9.28 -26.11 -3.67
C VAL A 159 10.69 -26.64 -3.31
N PRO A 160 11.51 -26.98 -4.32
CA PRO A 160 12.90 -27.37 -4.13
C PRO A 160 13.79 -26.15 -3.83
N MET A 161 13.77 -25.67 -2.59
CA MET A 161 14.55 -24.49 -2.15
C MET A 161 16.00 -24.55 -2.58
N GLY A 162 16.56 -23.40 -2.98
CA GLY A 162 17.93 -23.25 -3.51
C GLY A 162 18.04 -23.60 -4.99
N THR A 163 16.96 -23.68 -5.71
CA THR A 163 16.95 -23.95 -7.15
C THR A 163 16.28 -22.81 -7.94
N GLY A 164 16.66 -22.70 -9.23
CA GLY A 164 15.99 -21.74 -10.10
C GLY A 164 14.50 -22.02 -10.32
N GLU A 165 14.03 -23.26 -10.08
CA GLU A 165 12.63 -23.65 -10.12
C GLU A 165 11.85 -22.99 -8.96
N ALA A 166 12.37 -23.09 -7.73
CA ALA A 166 11.77 -22.43 -6.58
C ALA A 166 11.71 -20.90 -6.75
N ASP A 167 12.83 -20.29 -7.16
CA ASP A 167 12.91 -18.84 -7.38
C ASP A 167 11.93 -18.36 -8.46
N SER A 168 11.78 -19.15 -9.54
CA SER A 168 10.86 -18.82 -10.62
C SER A 168 9.40 -18.95 -10.19
N ALA A 169 9.05 -20.01 -9.44
CA ALA A 169 7.70 -20.22 -8.94
C ALA A 169 7.25 -19.08 -8.01
N ILE A 170 8.12 -18.63 -7.10
CA ILE A 170 7.84 -17.49 -6.20
C ILE A 170 7.70 -16.19 -7.02
N THR A 171 8.60 -15.96 -7.98
CA THR A 171 8.56 -14.77 -8.84
C THR A 171 7.28 -14.73 -9.69
N GLU A 172 6.88 -15.87 -10.27
CA GLU A 172 5.66 -15.99 -11.06
C GLU A 172 4.41 -15.70 -10.21
N TRP A 173 4.34 -16.26 -9.00
CA TRP A 173 3.26 -15.97 -8.07
C TRP A 173 3.18 -14.48 -7.71
N VAL A 174 4.30 -13.83 -7.36
CA VAL A 174 4.35 -12.39 -7.07
C VAL A 174 3.89 -11.59 -8.30
N SER A 175 4.33 -11.97 -9.50
CA SER A 175 3.92 -11.32 -10.74
C SER A 175 2.42 -11.46 -11.00
N GLU A 176 1.84 -12.63 -10.76
CA GLU A 176 0.40 -12.86 -10.89
C GLU A 176 -0.39 -12.03 -9.89
N GLN A 177 0.02 -11.99 -8.59
CA GLN A 177 -0.67 -11.21 -7.56
C GLN A 177 -0.59 -9.69 -7.80
N THR A 178 0.45 -9.24 -8.49
CA THR A 178 0.67 -7.80 -8.80
C THR A 178 0.37 -7.45 -10.26
N LYS A 179 -0.37 -8.30 -10.98
CA LYS A 179 -0.74 -8.13 -12.40
C LYS A 179 0.47 -7.77 -13.31
N GLY A 180 1.64 -8.30 -12.99
CA GLY A 180 2.88 -8.07 -13.72
C GLY A 180 3.65 -6.81 -13.35
N LEU A 181 3.17 -6.01 -12.39
CA LEU A 181 3.84 -4.79 -11.94
C LEU A 181 5.20 -5.12 -11.27
N ILE A 182 5.26 -6.24 -10.53
CA ILE A 182 6.48 -6.74 -9.90
C ILE A 182 6.81 -8.11 -10.48
N GLY A 183 8.10 -8.39 -10.69
CA GLY A 183 8.58 -9.68 -11.16
C GLY A 183 8.63 -9.86 -12.67
N SER A 184 8.04 -8.95 -13.47
CA SER A 184 8.13 -8.98 -14.94
C SER A 184 9.54 -8.76 -15.47
N ASP A 185 10.36 -8.01 -14.75
CA ASP A 185 11.70 -7.59 -15.15
C ASP A 185 12.82 -8.48 -14.60
N GLY A 186 12.47 -9.54 -13.83
CA GLY A 186 13.46 -10.45 -13.27
C GLY A 186 13.01 -11.14 -11.99
N LYS A 187 13.96 -11.79 -11.32
CA LYS A 187 13.69 -12.52 -10.08
C LYS A 187 13.39 -11.59 -8.91
N VAL A 188 12.34 -11.90 -8.17
CA VAL A 188 11.96 -11.21 -6.94
C VAL A 188 12.91 -11.55 -5.79
N LEU A 189 13.30 -12.82 -5.70
CA LEU A 189 14.24 -13.28 -4.67
C LEU A 189 15.05 -14.50 -5.17
N THR A 190 16.09 -14.83 -4.43
CA THR A 190 16.89 -16.05 -4.66
C THR A 190 16.92 -16.87 -3.37
N THR A 191 16.36 -18.07 -3.40
CA THR A 191 16.35 -19.00 -2.29
C THR A 191 17.71 -19.71 -2.17
N ARG A 192 18.03 -20.21 -0.96
CA ARG A 192 19.21 -21.05 -0.69
C ARG A 192 18.77 -22.48 -0.38
N ALA A 193 19.70 -23.43 -0.50
CA ALA A 193 19.41 -24.84 -0.19
C ALA A 193 19.02 -25.06 1.29
N GLU A 194 19.41 -24.15 2.15
CA GLU A 194 19.12 -24.11 3.59
C GLU A 194 17.84 -23.33 3.93
N THR A 195 17.25 -22.60 2.97
CA THR A 195 15.97 -21.91 3.17
C THR A 195 14.90 -22.92 3.51
N LEU A 196 14.22 -22.73 4.65
CA LEU A 196 13.20 -23.65 5.14
C LEU A 196 11.81 -23.21 4.65
N ALA A 197 11.52 -21.93 4.80
CA ALA A 197 10.28 -21.32 4.38
C ALA A 197 10.51 -19.88 3.91
N VAL A 198 9.60 -19.39 3.07
CA VAL A 198 9.48 -17.97 2.69
C VAL A 198 8.03 -17.58 2.91
N LEU A 199 7.81 -16.54 3.71
CA LEU A 199 6.51 -15.85 3.79
C LEU A 199 6.52 -14.73 2.76
N ALA A 200 5.50 -14.67 1.93
CA ALA A 200 5.35 -13.59 0.96
C ALA A 200 3.98 -12.94 1.12
N SER A 201 4.00 -11.62 1.22
CA SER A 201 2.82 -10.77 1.17
C SER A 201 3.01 -9.73 0.07
N THR A 202 1.97 -9.54 -0.72
CA THR A 202 1.92 -8.55 -1.80
C THR A 202 0.72 -7.66 -1.61
N LEU A 203 0.86 -6.40 -1.99
CA LEU A 203 -0.25 -5.48 -2.16
C LEU A 203 -0.13 -4.86 -3.56
N TYR A 204 -1.16 -5.03 -4.35
CA TYR A 204 -1.34 -4.35 -5.63
C TYR A 204 -2.47 -3.35 -5.48
N PHE A 205 -2.24 -2.11 -5.89
CA PHE A 205 -3.23 -1.05 -5.92
C PHE A 205 -3.29 -0.45 -7.31
N GLN A 206 -4.49 -0.38 -7.85
CA GLN A 206 -4.79 0.28 -9.11
C GLN A 206 -6.10 1.05 -8.93
N ALA A 207 -6.08 2.34 -9.20
CA ALA A 207 -7.26 3.17 -9.12
C ALA A 207 -7.12 4.39 -10.06
N ARG A 208 -8.24 4.85 -10.61
CA ARG A 208 -8.29 6.06 -11.42
C ARG A 208 -8.44 7.28 -10.53
N TRP A 209 -7.96 8.39 -11.01
CA TRP A 209 -8.35 9.65 -10.40
C TRP A 209 -9.88 9.81 -10.47
N SER A 210 -10.51 10.24 -9.38
CA SER A 210 -11.94 10.61 -9.39
C SER A 210 -12.22 11.77 -10.34
N ASP A 211 -11.21 12.59 -10.59
CA ASP A 211 -11.16 13.66 -11.59
C ASP A 211 -9.79 13.60 -12.26
N GLU A 212 -9.72 13.09 -13.48
CA GLU A 212 -8.49 12.83 -14.22
C GLU A 212 -7.77 14.12 -14.62
N PHE A 213 -6.48 14.02 -14.92
CA PHE A 213 -5.73 15.11 -15.55
C PHE A 213 -6.01 15.13 -17.04
N ASP A 214 -6.23 16.32 -17.61
CA ASP A 214 -6.36 16.49 -19.06
C ASP A 214 -4.99 16.33 -19.72
N PRO A 215 -4.77 15.29 -20.56
CA PRO A 215 -3.49 15.08 -21.23
C PRO A 215 -3.04 16.27 -22.10
N SER A 216 -3.97 17.13 -22.54
CA SER A 216 -3.65 18.32 -23.31
C SER A 216 -2.99 19.43 -22.48
N LEU A 217 -3.09 19.34 -21.15
CA LEU A 217 -2.46 20.26 -20.19
C LEU A 217 -1.13 19.71 -19.66
N THR A 218 -0.76 18.46 -19.97
CA THR A 218 0.55 17.91 -19.65
C THR A 218 1.63 18.60 -20.46
N ALA A 219 2.68 19.08 -19.80
CA ALA A 219 3.79 19.80 -20.41
C ALA A 219 5.13 19.41 -19.79
N GLU A 220 6.20 19.49 -20.57
CA GLU A 220 7.57 19.30 -20.06
C GLU A 220 7.94 20.44 -19.10
N ASP A 221 8.47 20.08 -17.93
CA ASP A 221 9.06 21.00 -16.96
C ASP A 221 10.25 20.35 -16.26
N VAL A 222 10.94 21.08 -15.39
CA VAL A 222 12.18 20.67 -14.73
C VAL A 222 11.88 20.15 -13.33
N PHE A 223 12.28 18.92 -13.05
CA PHE A 223 12.37 18.38 -11.71
C PHE A 223 13.80 18.50 -11.19
N THR A 224 13.97 19.08 -10.00
CA THR A 224 15.25 19.19 -9.30
C THR A 224 15.39 18.10 -8.25
N ALA A 225 16.24 17.11 -8.51
CA ALA A 225 16.46 15.99 -7.60
C ALA A 225 17.16 16.39 -6.29
N ALA A 226 17.18 15.49 -5.30
CA ALA A 226 17.79 15.74 -3.98
C ALA A 226 19.28 16.09 -4.05
N ASP A 227 20.01 15.59 -5.05
CA ASP A 227 21.42 15.92 -5.30
C ASP A 227 21.65 17.23 -6.08
N GLY A 228 20.57 17.92 -6.42
CA GLY A 228 20.55 19.16 -7.20
C GLY A 228 20.67 18.95 -8.72
N SER A 229 20.62 17.70 -9.21
CA SER A 229 20.54 17.45 -10.65
C SER A 229 19.15 17.78 -11.17
N GLU A 230 19.08 18.27 -12.41
CA GLU A 230 17.85 18.66 -13.09
C GLU A 230 17.50 17.64 -14.18
N THR A 231 16.24 17.23 -14.22
CA THR A 231 15.69 16.33 -15.24
C THR A 231 14.43 16.96 -15.82
N THR A 232 14.30 16.99 -17.16
CA THR A 232 13.07 17.42 -17.83
C THR A 232 12.13 16.24 -17.97
N VAL A 233 10.91 16.36 -17.43
CA VAL A 233 9.87 15.33 -17.45
C VAL A 233 8.51 15.95 -17.71
N ASP A 234 7.52 15.10 -18.06
CA ASP A 234 6.14 15.53 -18.23
C ASP A 234 5.47 15.81 -16.88
N PHE A 235 4.96 17.03 -16.71
CA PHE A 235 4.13 17.44 -15.58
C PHE A 235 2.66 17.53 -15.98
N MET A 236 1.79 16.93 -15.21
CA MET A 236 0.34 16.98 -15.32
C MET A 236 -0.19 18.18 -14.55
N HIS A 237 -1.07 18.98 -15.16
CA HIS A 237 -1.59 20.20 -14.55
C HIS A 237 -3.10 20.17 -14.41
N LYS A 238 -3.60 20.63 -13.26
CA LYS A 238 -5.02 20.93 -13.05
C LYS A 238 -5.20 21.92 -11.91
N THR A 239 -6.38 22.52 -11.81
CA THR A 239 -6.79 23.37 -10.70
C THR A 239 -8.15 22.90 -10.23
N GLN A 240 -8.30 22.75 -8.92
CA GLN A 240 -9.56 22.35 -8.29
C GLN A 240 -9.76 23.05 -6.95
N THR A 241 -11.01 23.18 -6.51
CA THR A 241 -11.32 23.58 -5.13
C THR A 241 -11.27 22.34 -4.25
N ALA A 242 -10.38 22.32 -3.26
CA ALA A 242 -10.18 21.18 -2.37
C ALA A 242 -9.68 21.60 -0.99
N GLY A 243 -9.68 20.65 -0.05
CA GLY A 243 -9.01 20.79 1.23
C GLY A 243 -7.52 20.50 1.10
N PHE A 244 -6.70 21.31 1.79
CA PHE A 244 -5.27 21.11 1.89
C PHE A 244 -4.76 21.44 3.29
N HIS A 245 -3.57 20.95 3.62
CA HIS A 245 -2.86 21.25 4.85
C HIS A 245 -1.67 22.17 4.56
N ARG A 246 -1.43 23.11 5.45
CA ARG A 246 -0.23 23.93 5.46
C ARG A 246 0.29 23.97 6.88
N GLN A 247 1.32 23.20 7.12
CA GLN A 247 1.96 23.04 8.42
C GLN A 247 3.38 23.62 8.40
N ASN A 248 4.03 23.65 9.56
CA ASN A 248 5.42 24.04 9.62
C ASN A 248 6.29 22.96 8.98
N GLY A 249 6.91 23.29 7.86
CA GLY A 249 7.81 22.40 7.13
C GLY A 249 7.21 21.71 5.89
N TYR A 250 5.89 21.81 5.66
CA TYR A 250 5.28 21.23 4.46
C TYR A 250 3.90 21.81 4.12
N GLN A 251 3.50 21.58 2.88
CA GLN A 251 2.09 21.62 2.47
C GLN A 251 1.69 20.27 1.89
N ALA A 252 0.40 19.91 2.05
CA ALA A 252 -0.12 18.65 1.57
C ALA A 252 -1.54 18.81 1.03
N ALA A 253 -1.84 18.10 -0.06
CA ALA A 253 -3.17 18.05 -0.63
C ALA A 253 -3.44 16.66 -1.22
N SER A 254 -4.72 16.28 -1.31
CA SER A 254 -5.12 14.95 -1.74
C SER A 254 -5.89 14.98 -3.05
N LEU A 255 -5.64 13.97 -3.88
CA LEU A 255 -6.46 13.60 -5.03
C LEU A 255 -7.25 12.34 -4.69
N GLY A 256 -8.56 12.38 -4.94
CA GLY A 256 -9.42 11.21 -4.82
C GLY A 256 -9.17 10.23 -5.95
N THR A 257 -9.31 8.95 -5.65
CA THR A 257 -9.29 7.88 -6.63
C THR A 257 -10.51 6.98 -6.45
N THR A 258 -10.79 6.12 -7.42
CA THR A 258 -11.88 5.13 -7.36
C THR A 258 -11.68 4.07 -6.25
N GLY A 259 -10.47 3.92 -5.73
CA GLY A 259 -10.12 2.94 -4.67
C GLY A 259 -9.57 3.57 -3.39
N GLY A 260 -9.70 4.89 -3.20
CA GLY A 260 -9.18 5.57 -2.02
C GLY A 260 -8.70 6.99 -2.30
N THR A 261 -7.62 7.40 -1.64
CA THR A 261 -7.02 8.73 -1.83
C THR A 261 -5.51 8.66 -1.95
N MET A 262 -4.93 9.53 -2.77
CA MET A 262 -3.50 9.79 -2.82
C MET A 262 -3.22 11.21 -2.34
N THR A 263 -2.50 11.32 -1.22
CA THR A 263 -2.05 12.60 -0.65
C THR A 263 -0.62 12.85 -1.08
N PHE A 264 -0.39 13.98 -1.70
CA PHE A 264 0.95 14.48 -1.99
C PHE A 264 1.39 15.45 -0.91
N VAL A 265 2.64 15.33 -0.47
CA VAL A 265 3.25 16.21 0.53
C VAL A 265 4.48 16.84 -0.07
N LEU A 266 4.46 18.16 -0.15
CA LEU A 266 5.58 18.95 -0.66
C LEU A 266 6.29 19.61 0.53
N PRO A 267 7.51 19.16 0.88
CA PRO A 267 8.30 19.81 1.93
C PRO A 267 8.63 21.26 1.57
N ASP A 268 8.73 22.13 2.58
CA ASP A 268 9.21 23.49 2.40
C ASP A 268 10.69 23.51 1.95
N GLU A 269 11.14 24.61 1.35
CA GLU A 269 12.54 24.73 0.95
C GLU A 269 13.48 24.49 2.13
N GLY A 270 14.42 23.57 1.96
CA GLY A 270 15.40 23.20 2.98
C GLY A 270 14.91 22.14 3.98
N VAL A 271 13.68 21.65 3.87
CA VAL A 271 13.16 20.49 4.61
C VAL A 271 13.21 19.26 3.71
N THR A 272 13.65 18.14 4.24
CA THR A 272 13.72 16.87 3.50
C THR A 272 12.55 15.97 3.82
N PRO A 273 12.13 15.08 2.90
CA PRO A 273 11.15 14.03 3.19
C PRO A 273 11.49 13.20 4.44
N ALA A 274 12.77 12.90 4.65
CA ALA A 274 13.23 12.13 5.80
C ALA A 274 13.02 12.85 7.14
N GLU A 275 13.15 14.18 7.17
CA GLU A 275 12.88 14.98 8.39
C GLU A 275 11.39 14.95 8.74
N LEU A 276 10.48 14.94 7.76
CA LEU A 276 9.04 14.81 8.01
C LEU A 276 8.68 13.42 8.52
N LEU A 277 9.23 12.37 7.90
CA LEU A 277 8.99 10.98 8.31
C LEU A 277 9.59 10.62 9.68
N ALA A 278 10.51 11.42 10.21
CA ALA A 278 11.06 11.23 11.55
C ALA A 278 10.07 11.59 12.66
N ASP A 279 9.01 12.36 12.35
CA ASP A 279 7.92 12.65 13.27
C ASP A 279 6.90 11.49 13.25
N PRO A 280 6.70 10.76 14.36
CA PRO A 280 5.78 9.63 14.40
C PRO A 280 4.31 10.04 14.17
N ASP A 281 3.95 11.28 14.46
CA ASP A 281 2.58 11.79 14.31
C ASP A 281 2.30 12.33 12.91
N PHE A 282 3.34 12.48 12.06
CA PHE A 282 3.23 13.09 10.73
C PHE A 282 2.12 12.50 9.85
N LEU A 283 2.02 11.17 9.77
CA LEU A 283 0.99 10.51 8.95
C LEU A 283 -0.42 10.72 9.50
N THR A 284 -0.57 10.86 10.81
CA THR A 284 -1.85 11.13 11.47
C THR A 284 -2.28 12.57 11.25
N GLU A 285 -1.34 13.52 11.29
CA GLU A 285 -1.61 14.94 11.00
C GLU A 285 -2.16 15.17 9.59
N LEU A 286 -1.77 14.35 8.60
CA LEU A 286 -2.29 14.44 7.23
C LEU A 286 -3.80 14.14 7.12
N THR A 287 -4.40 13.52 8.12
CA THR A 287 -5.84 13.19 8.17
C THR A 287 -6.64 14.08 9.10
N ASP A 288 -5.97 14.97 9.85
CA ASP A 288 -6.64 15.87 10.78
C ASP A 288 -7.52 16.88 10.05
N SER A 289 -8.84 16.71 10.20
CA SER A 289 -9.83 17.58 9.60
C SER A 289 -9.87 18.99 10.18
N GLU A 290 -9.40 19.19 11.41
CA GLU A 290 -9.42 20.50 12.10
C GLU A 290 -8.35 21.45 11.54
N SER A 291 -7.24 20.90 11.07
CA SER A 291 -6.14 21.66 10.44
C SER A 291 -6.35 21.92 8.94
N LYS A 292 -7.43 21.38 8.35
CA LYS A 292 -7.68 21.44 6.90
C LYS A 292 -8.19 22.80 6.45
N ILE A 293 -7.51 23.40 5.49
CA ILE A 293 -7.87 24.68 4.85
C ILE A 293 -8.57 24.35 3.53
N TYR A 294 -9.71 25.01 3.25
CA TYR A 294 -10.40 24.86 1.97
C TYR A 294 -10.08 26.03 1.04
N GLY A 295 -9.73 25.76 -0.20
CA GLY A 295 -9.39 26.78 -1.17
C GLY A 295 -9.05 26.20 -2.53
N GLU A 296 -8.39 27.01 -3.37
CA GLU A 296 -7.92 26.60 -4.68
C GLU A 296 -6.60 25.83 -4.55
N VAL A 297 -6.53 24.61 -5.09
CA VAL A 297 -5.30 23.83 -5.21
C VAL A 297 -4.87 23.80 -6.67
N GLN A 298 -3.71 24.36 -6.94
CA GLN A 298 -3.07 24.35 -8.26
C GLN A 298 -2.04 23.22 -8.30
N TRP A 299 -2.29 22.22 -9.13
CA TRP A 299 -1.47 21.02 -9.25
C TRP A 299 -0.50 21.12 -10.42
N SER A 300 0.74 20.73 -10.14
CA SER A 300 1.80 20.45 -11.11
C SER A 300 2.50 19.16 -10.60
N VAL A 301 2.12 18.03 -11.18
CA VAL A 301 2.54 16.70 -10.72
C VAL A 301 3.34 16.02 -11.81
N PRO A 302 4.62 15.66 -11.59
CA PRO A 302 5.39 14.92 -12.59
C PRO A 302 4.78 13.53 -12.77
N LYS A 303 4.81 13.01 -13.99
CA LYS A 303 4.58 11.58 -14.24
C LYS A 303 5.76 10.81 -13.67
N PHE A 304 5.50 9.78 -12.87
CA PHE A 304 6.57 8.99 -12.29
C PHE A 304 6.26 7.50 -12.22
N ASP A 305 7.34 6.72 -12.20
CA ASP A 305 7.31 5.27 -12.01
C ASP A 305 8.45 4.92 -11.05
N VAL A 306 8.14 4.78 -9.78
CA VAL A 306 9.12 4.57 -8.73
C VAL A 306 8.97 3.19 -8.11
N SER A 307 10.10 2.52 -7.93
CA SER A 307 10.16 1.21 -7.30
C SER A 307 11.29 1.15 -6.28
N SER A 308 11.13 0.27 -5.32
CA SER A 308 12.17 0.00 -4.33
C SER A 308 12.20 -1.48 -3.95
N ASP A 309 13.35 -1.88 -3.43
CA ASP A 309 13.62 -3.19 -2.88
C ASP A 309 14.28 -2.97 -1.52
N LEU A 310 13.46 -3.03 -0.47
CA LEU A 310 13.84 -2.64 0.89
C LEU A 310 14.29 -3.87 1.68
N ASP A 311 15.47 -3.78 2.31
CA ASP A 311 15.83 -4.66 3.42
C ASP A 311 15.10 -4.20 4.68
N LEU A 312 14.21 -5.05 5.19
CA LEU A 312 13.38 -4.74 6.34
C LEU A 312 13.97 -5.20 7.68
N ILE A 313 15.11 -5.89 7.70
CA ILE A 313 15.77 -6.32 8.95
C ILE A 313 16.05 -5.13 9.90
N PRO A 314 16.56 -3.98 9.42
CA PRO A 314 16.71 -2.80 10.27
C PRO A 314 15.39 -2.29 10.85
N ALA A 315 14.32 -2.29 10.05
CA ALA A 315 12.99 -1.86 10.50
C ALA A 315 12.40 -2.81 11.55
N LEU A 316 12.48 -4.12 11.33
CA LEU A 316 12.06 -5.14 12.32
C LEU A 316 12.82 -4.96 13.65
N THR A 317 14.14 -4.78 13.57
CA THR A 317 14.97 -4.54 14.75
C THR A 317 14.55 -3.26 15.48
N GLY A 318 14.28 -2.17 14.74
CA GLY A 318 13.82 -0.90 15.30
C GLY A 318 12.45 -0.98 15.95
N MET A 319 11.56 -1.86 15.47
CA MET A 319 10.26 -2.16 16.08
C MET A 319 10.36 -3.13 17.27
N GLY A 320 11.57 -3.59 17.64
CA GLY A 320 11.78 -4.54 18.74
C GLY A 320 11.59 -6.01 18.36
N ILE A 321 11.38 -6.33 17.09
CA ILE A 321 11.29 -7.71 16.60
C ILE A 321 12.71 -8.21 16.35
N THR A 322 13.31 -8.81 17.36
CA THR A 322 14.73 -9.21 17.35
C THR A 322 14.93 -10.70 17.47
N ASP A 323 14.19 -11.39 18.34
CA ASP A 323 14.42 -12.81 18.65
C ASP A 323 14.31 -13.69 17.41
N VAL A 324 13.36 -13.40 16.51
CA VAL A 324 13.16 -14.12 15.26
C VAL A 324 14.40 -14.12 14.34
N LEU A 325 15.27 -13.11 14.49
CA LEU A 325 16.47 -12.91 13.66
C LEU A 325 17.70 -13.71 14.13
N TYR A 326 17.66 -14.25 15.35
CA TYR A 326 18.84 -14.88 15.94
C TYR A 326 18.63 -16.38 16.21
N ARG A 327 19.60 -17.15 15.78
CA ARG A 327 19.64 -18.60 15.90
C ARG A 327 19.42 -19.16 17.30
N GLY A 328 19.73 -18.37 18.34
CA GLY A 328 19.67 -18.83 19.74
C GLY A 328 18.39 -18.48 20.48
N THR A 329 17.59 -17.59 19.93
CA THR A 329 16.37 -17.05 20.55
C THR A 329 15.10 -17.36 19.76
N ALA A 330 15.21 -17.45 18.43
CA ALA A 330 14.07 -17.70 17.55
C ALA A 330 13.38 -19.03 17.86
N ASP A 331 12.06 -18.99 18.04
CA ASP A 331 11.20 -20.15 18.30
C ASP A 331 10.19 -20.30 17.14
N PHE A 332 10.45 -21.29 16.27
CA PHE A 332 9.58 -21.67 15.16
C PHE A 332 8.93 -23.05 15.39
N THR A 333 8.83 -23.47 16.64
CA THR A 333 8.24 -24.78 16.98
C THR A 333 6.79 -24.96 16.54
N PRO A 334 5.94 -23.91 16.39
CA PRO A 334 4.62 -24.07 15.76
C PRO A 334 4.65 -24.45 14.29
N LEU A 335 5.74 -24.15 13.57
CA LEU A 335 5.86 -24.43 12.14
C LEU A 335 6.55 -25.77 11.87
N VAL A 336 7.61 -26.11 12.61
CA VAL A 336 8.48 -27.25 12.31
C VAL A 336 9.22 -27.78 13.52
N ASP A 337 9.34 -29.12 13.64
CA ASP A 337 10.13 -29.80 14.69
C ASP A 337 11.65 -29.73 14.41
N LEU A 338 12.16 -28.58 14.04
CA LEU A 338 13.58 -28.37 13.75
C LEU A 338 14.10 -27.15 14.50
N THR A 339 15.22 -27.33 15.20
CA THR A 339 15.90 -26.25 15.90
C THR A 339 17.39 -26.33 15.64
N PRO A 340 18.09 -25.24 15.38
CA PRO A 340 17.61 -23.85 15.32
C PRO A 340 17.07 -23.44 13.96
N VAL A 341 15.99 -22.67 13.96
CA VAL A 341 15.45 -21.96 12.79
C VAL A 341 15.38 -20.48 13.13
N TRP A 342 15.67 -19.61 12.20
CA TRP A 342 15.59 -18.14 12.37
C TRP A 342 15.29 -17.46 11.03
N LEU A 343 14.79 -16.22 11.08
CA LEU A 343 14.56 -15.38 9.91
C LEU A 343 15.90 -14.77 9.45
N GLU A 344 16.32 -15.09 8.25
CA GLU A 344 17.61 -14.63 7.70
C GLU A 344 17.48 -13.42 6.78
N GLU A 345 16.32 -13.26 6.15
CA GLU A 345 16.05 -12.21 5.18
C GLU A 345 14.58 -11.75 5.32
N ALA A 346 14.39 -10.44 5.31
CA ALA A 346 13.08 -9.80 5.24
C ALA A 346 13.17 -8.67 4.21
N ARG A 347 12.43 -8.79 3.11
CA ARG A 347 12.47 -7.83 2.00
C ARG A 347 11.06 -7.45 1.56
N GLN A 348 10.92 -6.21 1.12
CA GLN A 348 9.73 -5.78 0.43
C GLN A 348 10.10 -5.10 -0.89
N ILE A 349 9.52 -5.58 -1.97
CA ILE A 349 9.58 -4.92 -3.27
C ILE A 349 8.24 -4.23 -3.47
N ALA A 350 8.29 -2.94 -3.75
CA ALA A 350 7.11 -2.14 -4.04
C ALA A 350 7.35 -1.26 -5.27
N ARG A 351 6.29 -0.99 -6.02
CA ARG A 351 6.31 -0.10 -7.19
C ARG A 351 5.01 0.69 -7.26
N VAL A 352 5.12 1.97 -7.58
CA VAL A 352 3.98 2.87 -7.81
C VAL A 352 4.26 3.68 -9.06
N LYS A 353 3.30 3.65 -9.98
CA LYS A 353 3.31 4.42 -11.22
C LYS A 353 2.13 5.38 -11.22
N VAL A 354 2.36 6.62 -11.64
CA VAL A 354 1.37 7.69 -11.69
C VAL A 354 1.40 8.35 -13.05
N ASP A 355 0.21 8.48 -13.66
CA ASP A 355 0.01 9.20 -14.91
C ASP A 355 -1.36 9.93 -14.90
N GLU A 356 -1.79 10.48 -16.06
CA GLU A 356 -2.99 11.29 -16.19
C GLU A 356 -4.28 10.54 -15.82
N GLU A 357 -4.31 9.24 -16.01
CA GLU A 357 -5.49 8.42 -15.78
C GLU A 357 -5.63 8.01 -14.32
N GLY A 358 -4.51 7.88 -13.59
CA GLY A 358 -4.55 7.44 -12.21
C GLY A 358 -3.23 6.89 -11.68
N VAL A 359 -3.40 6.01 -10.72
CA VAL A 359 -2.35 5.15 -10.21
C VAL A 359 -2.53 3.80 -10.90
N GLU A 360 -1.67 3.47 -11.84
CA GLU A 360 -1.70 2.34 -12.78
C GLU A 360 -3.08 2.06 -13.41
N ALA A 361 -3.35 2.57 -14.61
CA ALA A 361 -4.68 2.76 -15.17
C ALA A 361 -5.11 1.81 -16.29
N ALA A 362 -6.41 1.47 -16.29
CA ALA A 362 -7.19 1.06 -17.44
C ALA A 362 -8.62 1.64 -17.37
N ALA A 363 -9.10 2.19 -18.48
CA ALA A 363 -10.13 3.22 -18.56
C ALA A 363 -11.59 2.84 -18.25
N VAL A 364 -12.33 3.61 -17.46
CA VAL A 364 -13.75 4.02 -17.60
C VAL A 364 -14.07 5.24 -16.72
N THR A 365 -14.86 6.19 -17.26
CA THR A 365 -15.23 7.47 -16.62
C THR A 365 -16.51 7.31 -15.79
N LEU A 366 -16.48 7.75 -14.53
CA LEU A 366 -17.71 8.00 -13.73
C LEU A 366 -17.68 9.42 -13.18
N LEU A 367 -18.75 10.15 -13.49
CA LEU A 367 -19.01 11.49 -12.95
C LEU A 367 -19.69 11.36 -11.57
N ALA A 368 -19.03 11.77 -10.51
CA ALA A 368 -19.68 12.11 -9.26
C ALA A 368 -19.44 13.58 -8.97
N ALA A 369 -20.47 14.40 -9.18
CA ALA A 369 -20.48 15.79 -8.76
C ALA A 369 -21.27 15.91 -7.47
N ASP A 370 -20.67 16.47 -6.44
CA ASP A 370 -21.38 17.36 -5.53
C ASP A 370 -20.39 18.27 -4.80
N ALA A 371 -20.24 19.48 -5.35
CA ALA A 371 -19.72 20.59 -4.59
C ALA A 371 -20.80 21.65 -4.51
N SER A 372 -21.38 21.86 -3.34
CA SER A 372 -22.11 23.10 -3.06
C SER A 372 -21.07 24.21 -2.97
N GLU A 373 -20.99 25.03 -4.02
CA GLU A 373 -20.17 26.25 -4.06
C GLU A 373 -20.65 27.25 -2.99
N ALA A 374 -19.91 27.28 -1.88
CA ALA A 374 -19.86 28.51 -1.10
C ALA A 374 -18.89 29.47 -1.80
N ILE A 375 -19.40 30.56 -2.34
CA ILE A 375 -18.56 31.64 -2.89
C ILE A 375 -17.75 32.21 -1.73
N VAL A 376 -16.48 31.82 -1.64
CA VAL A 376 -15.51 32.41 -0.73
C VAL A 376 -14.89 33.61 -1.46
N GLU A 377 -15.12 34.82 -0.98
CA GLU A 377 -14.39 35.98 -1.46
C GLU A 377 -12.91 35.83 -1.04
N ASP A 378 -12.02 35.69 -2.01
CA ASP A 378 -10.57 35.52 -1.88
C ASP A 378 -10.17 34.13 -1.30
N PRO A 379 -10.32 33.03 -2.06
CA PRO A 379 -9.98 31.68 -1.59
C PRO A 379 -8.49 31.56 -1.28
N ALA A 380 -8.15 30.82 -0.21
CA ALA A 380 -6.77 30.43 0.04
C ALA A 380 -6.23 29.62 -1.15
N ILE A 381 -5.01 29.91 -1.60
CA ILE A 381 -4.37 29.21 -2.72
C ILE A 381 -3.28 28.28 -2.18
N CYS A 382 -3.30 27.03 -2.59
CA CYS A 382 -2.25 26.05 -2.38
C CYS A 382 -1.62 25.69 -3.72
N VAL A 383 -0.32 25.91 -3.88
CA VAL A 383 0.43 25.56 -5.09
C VAL A 383 1.18 24.27 -4.82
N MET A 384 0.69 23.15 -5.37
CA MET A 384 1.31 21.83 -5.29
C MET A 384 2.17 21.61 -6.54
N ASP A 385 3.28 22.35 -6.61
CA ASP A 385 4.28 22.22 -7.67
C ASP A 385 5.36 21.24 -7.22
N LEU A 386 5.22 19.97 -7.64
CA LEU A 386 6.07 18.86 -7.20
C LEU A 386 7.37 18.80 -8.04
N ASP A 387 8.05 19.94 -8.14
CA ASP A 387 9.27 20.17 -8.93
C ASP A 387 10.57 19.73 -8.22
N ARG A 388 10.46 19.22 -7.00
CA ARG A 388 11.55 18.82 -6.10
C ARG A 388 11.13 17.64 -5.24
N PRO A 389 12.02 17.05 -4.40
CA PRO A 389 11.69 15.89 -3.57
C PRO A 389 10.39 16.05 -2.79
N PHE A 390 9.51 15.06 -2.92
CA PHE A 390 8.19 15.03 -2.30
C PHE A 390 7.87 13.64 -1.74
N LEU A 391 6.80 13.59 -0.94
CA LEU A 391 6.20 12.36 -0.44
C LEU A 391 4.84 12.13 -1.09
N PHE A 392 4.44 10.87 -1.15
CA PHE A 392 3.06 10.51 -1.37
C PHE A 392 2.58 9.45 -0.37
N VAL A 393 1.29 9.49 -0.06
CA VAL A 393 0.61 8.51 0.81
C VAL A 393 -0.66 8.05 0.12
N ILE A 394 -0.79 6.75 -0.13
CA ILE A 394 -2.01 6.12 -0.67
C ILE A 394 -2.76 5.48 0.49
N ARG A 395 -4.06 5.81 0.62
CA ARG A 395 -4.93 5.32 1.69
C ARG A 395 -6.25 4.79 1.16
N ASP A 396 -6.78 3.78 1.87
CA ASP A 396 -8.19 3.42 1.84
C ASP A 396 -8.75 3.53 3.27
N GLY A 397 -9.60 4.53 3.49
CA GLY A 397 -10.02 4.92 4.84
C GLY A 397 -8.82 5.27 5.73
N ASP A 398 -8.76 4.66 6.89
CA ASP A 398 -7.65 4.86 7.85
C ASP A 398 -6.40 4.04 7.52
N ALA A 399 -6.52 3.02 6.66
CA ALA A 399 -5.40 2.18 6.29
C ALA A 399 -4.46 2.86 5.29
N VAL A 400 -3.17 2.90 5.60
CA VAL A 400 -2.12 3.36 4.70
C VAL A 400 -1.65 2.18 3.86
N LEU A 401 -1.97 2.21 2.56
CA LEU A 401 -1.59 1.16 1.61
C LEU A 401 -0.14 1.30 1.17
N PHE A 402 0.26 2.52 0.82
CA PHE A 402 1.63 2.85 0.40
C PHE A 402 2.07 4.22 0.92
N VAL A 403 3.35 4.32 1.23
CA VAL A 403 4.06 5.59 1.40
C VAL A 403 5.27 5.58 0.48
N GLY A 404 5.50 6.68 -0.22
CA GLY A 404 6.66 6.81 -1.09
C GLY A 404 7.40 8.12 -0.91
N VAL A 405 8.71 8.03 -1.07
CA VAL A 405 9.64 9.15 -1.16
C VAL A 405 10.12 9.22 -2.61
N VAL A 406 9.92 10.36 -3.27
CA VAL A 406 10.38 10.62 -4.63
C VAL A 406 11.45 11.69 -4.56
N GLU A 407 12.71 11.28 -4.71
CA GLU A 407 13.88 12.17 -4.70
C GLU A 407 14.40 12.45 -6.11
N GLN A 408 13.97 11.64 -7.08
CA GLN A 408 14.27 11.81 -8.52
C GLN A 408 13.16 11.17 -9.36
N VAL A 409 12.93 11.67 -10.57
CA VAL A 409 11.95 11.20 -11.55
C VAL A 409 12.60 10.85 -12.88
#